data_6d2daa87976e9c7696e848395532b851
#
_entry.id   6d2daa87976e9c7696e848395532b851
#
_cell.length_a   1.000
_cell.length_b   1.000
_cell.length_c   1.000
_cell.angle_alpha   90.00
_cell.angle_beta   90.00
_cell.angle_gamma   90.00
#
_symmetry.space_group_name_H-M   'P 1'
#
loop_
_entity.id
_entity.type
_entity.pdbx_description
1 polymer ?
#
loop_
_entity_poly.entity_id
_entity_poly.type
_entity_poly.pdbx_seq_one_letter_code
_entity_poly.pdbx_strand_id
1 'polypeptide(L)'
;MNYVIREAQKQDMPQVLGLIKELADFENEPDAVEVTVEDLIDEGFGEKALFHCIVAEVSEEIVGIALVYYRFSTWKGRTIHLEDLIVKKDMRGSGIGMALYKEVMCYAQEKGVKRVEWVVLDWNTHAVDFYKKSGAEILEDWRVVQMGQTQLHTFIKKHT
;
A
#
# COMPACT_ATOMS: atom_id res chain seq x y z
N MET A 1 -6.06 -21.13 -11.48
CA MET A 1 -4.90 -21.05 -10.56
C MET A 1 -5.45 -20.92 -9.15
N ASN A 2 -4.98 -21.71 -8.22
CA ASN A 2 -5.40 -21.63 -6.81
C ASN A 2 -4.45 -20.69 -6.08
N TYR A 3 -5.00 -19.63 -5.48
CA TYR A 3 -4.29 -18.73 -4.60
C TYR A 3 -5.07 -18.58 -3.28
N VAL A 4 -4.36 -18.19 -2.23
CA VAL A 4 -4.93 -17.92 -0.90
C VAL A 4 -4.70 -16.45 -0.57
N ILE A 5 -5.75 -15.75 -0.15
CA ILE A 5 -5.63 -14.41 0.44
C ILE A 5 -5.63 -14.59 1.96
N ARG A 6 -4.62 -14.05 2.62
CA ARG A 6 -4.47 -14.13 4.07
C ARG A 6 -3.74 -12.92 4.65
N GLU A 7 -3.81 -12.77 5.95
CA GLU A 7 -2.93 -11.83 6.66
C GLU A 7 -1.46 -12.24 6.52
N ALA A 8 -0.60 -11.25 6.38
CA ALA A 8 0.84 -11.46 6.35
C ALA A 8 1.37 -11.92 7.72
N GLN A 9 2.44 -12.69 7.70
CA GLN A 9 3.19 -13.12 8.87
C GLN A 9 4.61 -12.52 8.81
N LYS A 10 5.31 -12.48 9.94
CA LYS A 10 6.68 -11.94 10.00
C LYS A 10 7.63 -12.56 8.97
N GLN A 11 7.48 -13.86 8.75
CA GLN A 11 8.29 -14.64 7.80
C GLN A 11 8.03 -14.26 6.33
N ASP A 12 6.92 -13.58 6.02
CA ASP A 12 6.61 -13.13 4.66
C ASP A 12 7.37 -11.84 4.30
N MET A 13 7.88 -11.10 5.27
CA MET A 13 8.44 -9.77 5.05
C MET A 13 9.59 -9.70 4.04
N PRO A 14 10.49 -10.70 3.91
CA PRO A 14 11.46 -10.71 2.81
C PRO A 14 10.81 -10.70 1.43
N GLN A 15 9.75 -11.47 1.22
CA GLN A 15 9.02 -11.52 -0.06
C GLN A 15 8.17 -10.25 -0.24
N VAL A 16 7.56 -9.73 0.82
CA VAL A 16 6.84 -8.46 0.82
C VAL A 16 7.75 -7.31 0.39
N LEU A 17 8.97 -7.21 0.95
CA LEU A 17 9.95 -6.20 0.53
C LEU A 17 10.34 -6.35 -0.95
N GLY A 18 10.46 -7.58 -1.44
CA GLY A 18 10.70 -7.83 -2.87
C GLY A 18 9.61 -7.23 -3.76
N LEU A 19 8.33 -7.38 -3.38
CA LEU A 19 7.20 -6.81 -4.11
C LEU A 19 7.11 -5.28 -3.98
N ILE A 20 7.46 -4.71 -2.82
CA ILE A 20 7.57 -3.25 -2.64
C ILE A 20 8.61 -2.67 -3.59
N LYS A 21 9.78 -3.32 -3.74
CA LYS A 21 10.81 -2.91 -4.69
C LYS A 21 10.35 -3.06 -6.14
N GLU A 22 9.63 -4.13 -6.49
CA GLU A 22 9.03 -4.30 -7.82
C GLU A 22 8.03 -3.19 -8.13
N LEU A 23 7.27 -2.73 -7.14
CA LEU A 23 6.35 -1.61 -7.30
C LEU A 23 7.11 -0.30 -7.54
N ALA A 24 8.16 -0.02 -6.76
CA ALA A 24 9.01 1.15 -6.94
C ALA A 24 9.67 1.18 -8.33
N ASP A 25 10.16 0.03 -8.82
CA ASP A 25 10.66 -0.11 -10.20
C ASP A 25 9.59 0.24 -11.23
N PHE A 26 8.38 -0.27 -11.05
CA PHE A 26 7.24 0.02 -11.93
C PHE A 26 6.90 1.52 -11.94
N GLU A 27 7.03 2.18 -10.81
CA GLU A 27 6.76 3.61 -10.62
C GLU A 27 7.93 4.51 -11.05
N ASN A 28 9.00 3.95 -11.62
CA ASN A 28 10.24 4.62 -12.03
C ASN A 28 11.04 5.25 -10.88
N GLU A 29 10.93 4.67 -9.70
CA GLU A 29 11.63 5.09 -8.47
C GLU A 29 12.43 3.92 -7.84
N PRO A 30 13.32 3.23 -8.60
CA PRO A 30 13.99 2.00 -8.15
C PRO A 30 14.85 2.19 -6.90
N ASP A 31 15.38 3.40 -6.68
CA ASP A 31 16.27 3.73 -5.56
C ASP A 31 15.52 4.36 -4.36
N ALA A 32 14.19 4.46 -4.42
CA ALA A 32 13.40 5.14 -3.38
C ALA A 32 13.20 4.28 -2.11
N VAL A 33 13.35 2.95 -2.22
CA VAL A 33 13.05 2.03 -1.10
C VAL A 33 14.25 1.94 -0.15
N GLU A 34 14.15 2.61 0.98
CA GLU A 34 15.14 2.59 2.07
C GLU A 34 14.77 1.59 3.19
N VAL A 35 13.51 1.14 3.23
CA VAL A 35 12.97 0.23 4.25
C VAL A 35 13.63 -1.14 4.15
N THR A 36 13.97 -1.71 5.31
CA THR A 36 14.54 -3.05 5.44
C THR A 36 13.50 -4.10 5.86
N VAL A 37 13.87 -5.37 5.83
CA VAL A 37 13.02 -6.46 6.36
C VAL A 37 12.79 -6.28 7.87
N GLU A 38 13.83 -5.88 8.59
CA GLU A 38 13.76 -5.62 10.03
C GLU A 38 12.78 -4.49 10.34
N ASP A 39 12.82 -3.38 9.58
CA ASP A 39 11.84 -2.30 9.74
C ASP A 39 10.40 -2.78 9.51
N LEU A 40 10.17 -3.60 8.48
CA LEU A 40 8.85 -4.16 8.22
C LEU A 40 8.36 -5.08 9.35
N ILE A 41 9.26 -5.84 9.97
CA ILE A 41 8.93 -6.70 11.11
C ILE A 41 8.63 -5.86 12.34
N ASP A 42 9.48 -4.90 12.67
CA ASP A 42 9.36 -4.09 13.88
C ASP A 42 8.11 -3.20 13.82
N GLU A 43 7.86 -2.55 12.68
CA GLU A 43 6.73 -1.62 12.50
C GLU A 43 5.41 -2.33 12.18
N GLY A 44 5.45 -3.51 11.59
CA GLY A 44 4.24 -4.25 11.21
C GLY A 44 3.75 -5.24 12.27
N PHE A 45 4.63 -5.74 13.14
CA PHE A 45 4.32 -6.83 14.08
C PHE A 45 4.75 -6.55 15.52
N GLY A 46 5.18 -5.33 15.83
CA GLY A 46 5.46 -4.86 17.17
C GLY A 46 4.20 -4.61 18.00
N GLU A 47 4.37 -4.20 19.25
CA GLU A 47 3.25 -3.89 20.17
C GLU A 47 2.32 -2.80 19.62
N LYS A 48 2.84 -1.88 18.83
CA LYS A 48 2.12 -0.79 18.19
C LYS A 48 2.32 -0.84 16.68
N ALA A 49 1.80 -1.89 16.06
CA ALA A 49 1.88 -2.05 14.62
C ALA A 49 1.36 -0.81 13.88
N LEU A 50 2.16 -0.25 12.97
CA LEU A 50 1.82 0.91 12.17
C LEU A 50 1.00 0.54 10.93
N PHE A 51 1.09 -0.69 10.46
CA PHE A 51 0.38 -1.15 9.27
C PHE A 51 -0.18 -2.57 9.43
N HIS A 52 -1.11 -2.90 8.57
CA HIS A 52 -1.65 -4.23 8.36
C HIS A 52 -1.37 -4.63 6.91
N CYS A 53 -0.85 -5.83 6.70
CA CYS A 53 -0.50 -6.35 5.38
C CYS A 53 -1.32 -7.60 5.07
N ILE A 54 -1.92 -7.62 3.90
CA ILE A 54 -2.65 -8.75 3.32
C ILE A 54 -1.82 -9.28 2.16
N VAL A 55 -1.67 -10.59 2.08
CA VAL A 55 -0.86 -11.23 1.03
C VAL A 55 -1.70 -12.19 0.20
N ALA A 56 -1.31 -12.34 -1.05
CA ALA A 56 -1.77 -13.40 -1.93
C ALA A 56 -0.65 -14.44 -2.08
N GLU A 57 -0.93 -15.68 -1.75
CA GLU A 57 0.02 -16.79 -1.77
C GLU A 57 -0.37 -17.82 -2.82
N VAL A 58 0.63 -18.29 -3.59
CA VAL A 58 0.54 -19.41 -4.53
C VAL A 58 1.71 -20.35 -4.26
N SER A 59 1.44 -21.60 -3.85
CA SER A 59 2.48 -22.60 -3.61
C SER A 59 3.63 -22.10 -2.72
N GLU A 60 3.30 -21.51 -1.57
CA GLU A 60 4.23 -20.94 -0.58
C GLU A 60 5.00 -19.68 -1.05
N GLU A 61 4.70 -19.17 -2.24
CA GLU A 61 5.25 -17.92 -2.75
C GLU A 61 4.24 -16.76 -2.57
N ILE A 62 4.69 -15.63 -2.04
CA ILE A 62 3.90 -14.41 -1.98
C ILE A 62 3.97 -13.72 -3.35
N VAL A 63 2.83 -13.69 -4.02
CA VAL A 63 2.72 -13.18 -5.39
C VAL A 63 1.97 -11.85 -5.48
N GLY A 64 1.47 -11.35 -4.37
CA GLY A 64 0.82 -10.05 -4.31
C GLY A 64 0.63 -9.61 -2.87
N ILE A 65 0.53 -8.29 -2.67
CA ILE A 65 0.31 -7.67 -1.37
C ILE A 65 -0.68 -6.52 -1.47
N ALA A 66 -1.36 -6.24 -0.35
CA ALA A 66 -2.02 -4.99 -0.06
C ALA A 66 -1.60 -4.56 1.35
N LEU A 67 -0.99 -3.38 1.48
CA LEU A 67 -0.53 -2.84 2.75
C LEU A 67 -1.37 -1.61 3.10
N VAL A 68 -1.95 -1.60 4.29
CA VAL A 68 -2.87 -0.55 4.74
C VAL A 68 -2.50 -0.07 6.13
N TYR A 69 -2.89 1.16 6.46
CA TYR A 69 -2.79 1.70 7.82
C TYR A 69 -3.89 2.71 8.10
N TYR A 70 -4.11 2.97 9.40
CA TYR A 70 -5.08 3.97 9.82
C TYR A 70 -4.56 5.38 9.63
N ARG A 71 -5.44 6.25 9.13
CA ARG A 71 -5.30 7.70 9.16
C ARG A 71 -6.45 8.31 9.94
N PHE A 72 -6.28 9.51 10.42
CA PHE A 72 -7.35 10.27 11.04
C PHE A 72 -7.72 11.47 10.17
N SER A 73 -8.96 11.48 9.69
CA SER A 73 -9.55 12.62 8.99
C SER A 73 -10.36 13.43 9.98
N THR A 74 -10.11 14.74 10.04
CA THR A 74 -10.94 15.64 10.89
C THR A 74 -12.38 15.75 10.38
N TRP A 75 -12.67 15.29 9.16
CA TRP A 75 -14.02 15.29 8.59
C TRP A 75 -14.75 13.95 8.76
N LYS A 76 -14.01 12.86 8.72
CA LYS A 76 -14.57 11.49 8.68
C LYS A 76 -14.26 10.65 9.93
N GLY A 77 -13.31 11.10 10.76
CA GLY A 77 -12.75 10.30 11.85
C GLY A 77 -11.70 9.33 11.32
N ARG A 78 -11.64 8.13 11.89
CA ARG A 78 -10.69 7.10 11.44
C ARG A 78 -10.99 6.67 10.00
N THR A 79 -9.96 6.68 9.17
CA THR A 79 -9.96 6.20 7.77
C THR A 79 -8.86 5.18 7.57
N ILE A 80 -8.89 4.45 6.47
CA ILE A 80 -7.80 3.56 6.05
C ILE A 80 -7.12 4.14 4.82
N HIS A 81 -5.79 4.15 4.84
CA HIS A 81 -4.95 4.45 3.69
C HIS A 81 -4.39 3.15 3.13
N LEU A 82 -4.58 2.92 1.83
CA LEU A 82 -3.96 1.84 1.10
C LEU A 82 -2.62 2.35 0.55
N GLU A 83 -1.52 1.93 1.18
CA GLU A 83 -0.17 2.36 0.79
C GLU A 83 0.27 1.66 -0.48
N ASP A 84 0.24 0.32 -0.50
CA ASP A 84 0.70 -0.49 -1.62
C ASP A 84 -0.37 -1.50 -2.03
N LEU A 85 -0.56 -1.67 -3.32
CA LEU A 85 -1.31 -2.75 -3.93
C LEU A 85 -0.55 -3.22 -5.17
N ILE A 86 0.09 -4.37 -5.08
CA ILE A 86 0.85 -4.94 -6.20
C ILE A 86 0.61 -6.44 -6.34
N VAL A 87 0.61 -6.89 -7.58
CA VAL A 87 0.69 -8.29 -7.96
C VAL A 87 1.92 -8.48 -8.85
N LYS A 88 2.71 -9.51 -8.56
CA LYS A 88 3.88 -9.92 -9.32
C LYS A 88 3.58 -9.92 -10.82
N LYS A 89 4.51 -9.40 -11.62
CA LYS A 89 4.27 -9.09 -13.04
C LYS A 89 3.72 -10.28 -13.84
N ASP A 90 4.29 -11.46 -13.62
CA ASP A 90 3.90 -12.71 -14.30
C ASP A 90 2.57 -13.30 -13.80
N MET A 91 2.04 -12.79 -12.68
CA MET A 91 0.78 -13.22 -12.08
C MET A 91 -0.37 -12.23 -12.30
N ARG A 92 -0.12 -11.14 -13.03
CA ARG A 92 -1.15 -10.15 -13.36
C ARG A 92 -2.20 -10.72 -14.30
N GLY A 93 -3.41 -10.17 -14.26
CA GLY A 93 -4.53 -10.67 -15.07
C GLY A 93 -5.19 -11.95 -14.55
N SER A 94 -4.72 -12.50 -13.42
CA SER A 94 -5.27 -13.72 -12.78
C SER A 94 -6.39 -13.49 -11.77
N GLY A 95 -6.80 -12.23 -11.57
CA GLY A 95 -7.82 -11.87 -10.57
C GLY A 95 -7.29 -11.59 -9.16
N ILE A 96 -6.01 -11.84 -8.90
CA ILE A 96 -5.37 -11.65 -7.58
C ILE A 96 -5.47 -10.20 -7.12
N GLY A 97 -5.21 -9.22 -8.00
CA GLY A 97 -5.30 -7.80 -7.65
C GLY A 97 -6.71 -7.39 -7.19
N MET A 98 -7.74 -7.89 -7.85
CA MET A 98 -9.13 -7.68 -7.44
C MET A 98 -9.43 -8.37 -6.10
N ALA A 99 -8.89 -9.55 -5.86
CA ALA A 99 -9.10 -10.27 -4.61
C ALA A 99 -8.44 -9.54 -3.43
N LEU A 100 -7.20 -9.06 -3.58
CA LEU A 100 -6.52 -8.22 -2.58
C LEU A 100 -7.29 -6.91 -2.32
N TYR A 101 -7.69 -6.21 -3.38
CA TYR A 101 -8.47 -4.98 -3.29
C TYR A 101 -9.80 -5.19 -2.54
N LYS A 102 -10.52 -6.27 -2.89
CA LYS A 102 -11.76 -6.65 -2.19
C LYS A 102 -11.50 -6.90 -0.70
N GLU A 103 -10.41 -7.60 -0.36
CA GLU A 103 -10.09 -7.88 1.04
C GLU A 103 -9.80 -6.60 1.84
N VAL A 104 -9.13 -5.61 1.22
CA VAL A 104 -8.96 -4.27 1.82
C VAL A 104 -10.31 -3.63 2.11
N MET A 105 -11.27 -3.70 1.20
CA MET A 105 -12.61 -3.12 1.40
C MET A 105 -13.41 -3.88 2.48
N CYS A 106 -13.29 -5.21 2.54
CA CYS A 106 -13.89 -6.02 3.60
C CYS A 106 -13.28 -5.65 4.97
N TYR A 107 -11.97 -5.56 5.06
CA TYR A 107 -11.26 -5.11 6.26
C TYR A 107 -11.73 -3.71 6.71
N ALA A 108 -11.81 -2.77 5.79
CA ALA A 108 -12.29 -1.42 6.07
C ALA A 108 -13.73 -1.40 6.59
N GLN A 109 -14.61 -2.20 6.00
CA GLN A 109 -16.00 -2.35 6.43
C GLN A 109 -16.07 -2.96 7.83
N GLU A 110 -15.32 -4.00 8.11
CA GLU A 110 -15.24 -4.64 9.43
C GLU A 110 -14.77 -3.66 10.52
N LYS A 111 -13.77 -2.82 10.18
CA LYS A 111 -13.25 -1.79 11.12
C LYS A 111 -14.17 -0.57 11.24
N GLY A 112 -15.26 -0.51 10.49
CA GLY A 112 -16.27 0.56 10.57
C GLY A 112 -15.75 1.94 10.13
N VAL A 113 -14.69 1.98 9.31
CA VAL A 113 -14.17 3.26 8.80
C VAL A 113 -15.08 3.84 7.72
N LYS A 114 -15.09 5.16 7.60
CA LYS A 114 -15.98 5.88 6.67
C LYS A 114 -15.35 6.16 5.31
N ARG A 115 -14.06 5.89 5.15
CA ARG A 115 -13.32 6.13 3.90
C ARG A 115 -12.08 5.24 3.83
N VAL A 116 -11.83 4.73 2.63
CA VAL A 116 -10.53 4.19 2.22
C VAL A 116 -9.97 5.14 1.17
N GLU A 117 -8.71 5.49 1.27
CA GLU A 117 -8.05 6.44 0.38
C GLU A 117 -6.66 5.99 -0.01
N TRP A 118 -6.21 6.37 -1.18
CA TRP A 118 -4.88 6.08 -1.71
C TRP A 118 -4.52 7.06 -2.81
N VAL A 119 -3.29 6.99 -3.29
CA VAL A 119 -2.81 7.76 -4.43
C VAL A 119 -2.56 6.85 -5.63
N VAL A 120 -2.66 7.38 -6.81
CA VAL A 120 -2.35 6.70 -8.06
C VAL A 120 -1.60 7.66 -8.98
N LEU A 121 -0.57 7.17 -9.66
CA LEU A 121 0.14 7.96 -10.68
C LEU A 121 -0.79 8.23 -11.86
N ASP A 122 -0.82 9.46 -12.35
CA ASP A 122 -1.72 9.91 -13.42
C ASP A 122 -1.52 9.17 -14.75
N TRP A 123 -0.29 8.73 -15.01
CA TRP A 123 0.06 7.94 -16.18
C TRP A 123 -0.28 6.45 -16.06
N ASN A 124 -0.58 5.95 -14.86
CA ASN A 124 -0.98 4.55 -14.63
C ASN A 124 -2.46 4.36 -14.99
N THR A 125 -2.77 4.51 -16.28
CA THR A 125 -4.13 4.48 -16.81
C THR A 125 -4.85 3.17 -16.51
N HIS A 126 -4.14 2.04 -16.44
CA HIS A 126 -4.71 0.75 -16.09
C HIS A 126 -5.25 0.74 -14.65
N ALA A 127 -4.47 1.24 -13.68
CA ALA A 127 -4.92 1.35 -12.30
C ALA A 127 -6.04 2.40 -12.14
N VAL A 128 -5.92 3.55 -12.81
CA VAL A 128 -6.95 4.59 -12.84
C VAL A 128 -8.29 4.03 -13.31
N ASP A 129 -8.30 3.29 -14.43
CA ASP A 129 -9.51 2.67 -14.96
C ASP A 129 -10.08 1.59 -14.03
N PHE A 130 -9.19 0.78 -13.42
CA PHE A 130 -9.57 -0.22 -12.43
C PHE A 130 -10.30 0.43 -11.23
N TYR A 131 -9.73 1.48 -10.67
CA TYR A 131 -10.32 2.17 -9.52
C TYR A 131 -11.66 2.86 -9.88
N LYS A 132 -11.73 3.55 -11.01
CA LYS A 132 -13.00 4.15 -11.48
C LYS A 132 -14.10 3.09 -11.67
N LYS A 133 -13.78 1.95 -12.26
CA LYS A 133 -14.72 0.83 -12.43
C LYS A 133 -15.17 0.21 -11.12
N SER A 134 -14.35 0.28 -10.08
CA SER A 134 -14.70 -0.20 -8.73
C SER A 134 -15.64 0.73 -7.97
N GLY A 135 -15.90 1.94 -8.50
CA GLY A 135 -16.72 2.97 -7.86
C GLY A 135 -15.92 3.98 -7.04
N ALA A 136 -14.58 3.93 -7.09
CA ALA A 136 -13.74 4.94 -6.44
C ALA A 136 -13.76 6.25 -7.24
N GLU A 137 -13.69 7.36 -6.54
CA GLU A 137 -13.59 8.71 -7.09
C GLU A 137 -12.14 9.18 -7.11
N ILE A 138 -11.69 9.73 -8.22
CA ILE A 138 -10.36 10.35 -8.34
C ILE A 138 -10.51 11.86 -8.21
N LEU A 139 -9.85 12.43 -7.20
CA LEU A 139 -9.87 13.86 -6.91
C LEU A 139 -8.75 14.55 -7.67
N GLU A 140 -9.03 15.01 -8.89
CA GLU A 140 -8.04 15.55 -9.84
C GLU A 140 -7.41 16.88 -9.37
N ASP A 141 -8.08 17.64 -8.51
CA ASP A 141 -7.68 18.95 -8.00
C ASP A 141 -6.84 18.91 -6.71
N TRP A 142 -6.67 17.71 -6.12
CA TRP A 142 -5.79 17.50 -4.97
C TRP A 142 -4.39 17.07 -5.44
N ARG A 143 -3.37 17.60 -4.76
CA ARG A 143 -1.97 17.26 -5.04
C ARG A 143 -1.29 16.75 -3.78
N VAL A 144 -0.43 15.76 -3.94
CA VAL A 144 0.45 15.29 -2.86
C VAL A 144 1.57 16.31 -2.66
N VAL A 145 1.81 16.68 -1.40
CA VAL A 145 2.90 17.58 -1.02
C VAL A 145 3.80 16.84 -0.04
N GLN A 146 5.10 16.83 -0.33
CA GLN A 146 6.11 16.14 0.47
C GLN A 146 7.28 17.07 0.77
N MET A 147 7.90 16.85 1.93
CA MET A 147 9.17 17.48 2.31
C MET A 147 10.10 16.38 2.80
N GLY A 148 11.16 16.10 2.03
CA GLY A 148 12.17 15.11 2.38
C GLY A 148 13.04 15.58 3.57
N GLN A 149 13.78 14.65 4.17
CA GLN A 149 14.60 14.89 5.38
C GLN A 149 15.57 16.05 5.21
N THR A 150 16.29 16.14 4.07
CA THR A 150 17.25 17.23 3.80
C THR A 150 16.56 18.58 3.77
N GLN A 151 15.41 18.70 3.11
CA GLN A 151 14.63 19.94 3.01
C GLN A 151 14.06 20.32 4.37
N LEU A 152 13.59 19.34 5.16
CA LEU A 152 13.10 19.54 6.51
C LEU A 152 14.20 20.15 7.41
N HIS A 153 15.41 19.59 7.41
CA HIS A 153 16.54 20.10 8.16
C HIS A 153 16.93 21.51 7.71
N THR A 154 16.94 21.75 6.40
CA THR A 154 17.26 23.08 5.84
C THR A 154 16.22 24.11 6.25
N PHE A 155 14.95 23.76 6.21
CA PHE A 155 13.85 24.64 6.63
C PHE A 155 13.99 25.04 8.11
N ILE A 156 14.21 24.06 8.99
CA ILE A 156 14.38 24.32 10.43
C ILE A 156 15.55 25.27 10.68
N LYS A 157 16.74 24.96 10.11
CA LYS A 157 17.94 25.81 10.28
C LYS A 157 17.74 27.24 9.81
N LYS A 158 16.92 27.46 8.79
CA LYS A 158 16.67 28.78 8.22
C LYS A 158 15.70 29.63 9.07
N HIS A 159 14.89 28.99 9.93
CA HIS A 159 13.84 29.63 10.70
C HIS A 159 14.06 29.54 12.22
N THR A 160 15.23 29.05 12.65
CA THR A 160 15.71 29.09 14.04
C THR A 160 16.70 30.22 14.21
#